data_3ed03bd5528002717785c1b4c27217df
#
_entry.id   3ed03bd5528002717785c1b4c27217df
#
_cell.length_a   1.000
_cell.length_b   1.000
_cell.length_c   1.000
_cell.angle_alpha   90.00
_cell.angle_beta   90.00
_cell.angle_gamma   90.00
#
_symmetry.space_group_name_H-M   'P 1'
#
loop_
_entity.id
_entity.type
_entity.pdbx_description
1 polymer ?
#
loop_
_entity_poly.entity_id
_entity_poly.type
_entity_poly.pdbx_seq_one_letter_code
_entity_poly.pdbx_strand_id
1 'polypeptide(L)'
;MKNLGKGLNANARNVHNRTALHYAVAGKNKEAVQLLLQRRVKVDLKDKYGVAPIHLAAWFGSLEILKLLVQAGAEQKVENEDGLNILHCAAINNHTEIVEYIVNDLQMKDLDKDDTSGHRAFALAAEHGCVEMLEMLMEPYNMATMKPNKVGDTPLHLAARNGHLDAVQLLLQSFDTRDEVNMDGETALYQAADNDQEECALAFAIPTMQIFFKHRLHKAPLHLAVKNSHIPVIHSLLQAGCNINVTDKRSQTAMHVAAEIARIEVVEMLLKAGMDLTLRDKQGKTALGVAARANEVIIVDMIIKAERYYAWRKANPELDESVHSEYPLTFKLDHRSESKQLRSMAWRLACELLKAGDWKTLAQHWGFTKEQVCAIEEQWTGQHSYQEHGNRMLLIWLHGEELAQRSPAKELYQGLILTGNRKAADKIRMEAESVSSRSCSIS
;
A
#
# COMPACT_ATOMS: atom_id res chain seq x y z
N MET A 1 -7.00 36.17 -40.25
CA MET A 1 -6.73 37.31 -39.34
C MET A 1 -6.47 38.67 -40.05
N LYS A 2 -6.94 38.88 -41.26
CA LYS A 2 -6.75 40.16 -41.98
C LYS A 2 -7.75 41.26 -41.64
N ASN A 3 -8.71 41.02 -40.73
CA ASN A 3 -9.81 41.95 -40.44
C ASN A 3 -9.88 42.40 -38.96
N LEU A 4 -8.73 42.74 -38.34
CA LEU A 4 -8.77 43.59 -37.16
C LEU A 4 -8.93 45.04 -37.63
N GLY A 5 -10.19 45.38 -37.96
CA GLY A 5 -10.57 46.74 -38.39
C GLY A 5 -10.21 47.77 -37.33
N LYS A 6 -10.00 49.02 -37.78
CA LYS A 6 -9.84 50.19 -36.93
C LYS A 6 -10.98 50.25 -35.91
N GLY A 7 -10.73 49.81 -34.65
CA GLY A 7 -11.70 49.90 -33.55
C GLY A 7 -11.75 48.71 -32.60
N LEU A 8 -11.14 47.56 -32.92
CA LEU A 8 -11.11 46.41 -31.99
C LEU A 8 -10.04 46.61 -30.89
N ASN A 9 -10.48 46.52 -29.64
CA ASN A 9 -9.55 46.60 -28.49
C ASN A 9 -8.70 45.32 -28.43
N ALA A 10 -7.40 45.42 -28.85
CA ALA A 10 -6.49 44.31 -28.83
C ALA A 10 -6.16 43.77 -27.42
N ASN A 11 -6.52 44.53 -26.38
CA ASN A 11 -6.42 44.14 -24.99
C ASN A 11 -7.78 43.73 -24.36
N ALA A 12 -8.80 43.46 -25.21
CA ALA A 12 -10.10 42.97 -24.72
C ALA A 12 -9.92 41.70 -23.90
N ARG A 13 -10.66 41.62 -22.81
CA ARG A 13 -10.63 40.49 -21.86
C ARG A 13 -11.93 39.68 -21.97
N ASN A 14 -11.80 38.37 -21.88
CA ASN A 14 -12.97 37.50 -21.75
C ASN A 14 -13.44 37.37 -20.29
N VAL A 15 -14.40 36.49 -20.04
CA VAL A 15 -14.95 36.20 -18.68
C VAL A 15 -13.92 35.69 -17.68
N HIS A 16 -12.80 35.20 -18.14
CA HIS A 16 -11.65 34.76 -17.31
C HIS A 16 -10.53 35.80 -17.28
N ASN A 17 -10.78 37.02 -17.69
CA ASN A 17 -9.78 38.09 -17.83
C ASN A 17 -8.64 37.79 -18.84
N ARG A 18 -8.76 36.72 -19.68
CA ARG A 18 -7.76 36.36 -20.69
C ARG A 18 -7.89 37.24 -21.91
N THR A 19 -6.73 37.64 -22.48
CA THR A 19 -6.62 38.43 -23.69
C THR A 19 -6.28 37.53 -24.89
N ALA A 20 -6.33 38.10 -26.10
CA ALA A 20 -5.88 37.40 -27.32
C ALA A 20 -4.42 36.93 -27.21
N LEU A 21 -3.56 37.67 -26.49
CA LEU A 21 -2.16 37.28 -26.27
C LEU A 21 -2.05 36.00 -25.43
N HIS A 22 -2.87 35.84 -24.39
CA HIS A 22 -2.89 34.58 -23.62
C HIS A 22 -3.18 33.36 -24.51
N TYR A 23 -4.20 33.48 -25.40
CA TYR A 23 -4.56 32.39 -26.31
C TYR A 23 -3.49 32.14 -27.39
N ALA A 24 -2.89 33.19 -27.92
CA ALA A 24 -1.82 33.06 -28.91
C ALA A 24 -0.58 32.35 -28.33
N VAL A 25 -0.23 32.67 -27.08
CA VAL A 25 0.89 32.04 -26.33
C VAL A 25 0.54 30.60 -25.98
N ALA A 26 -0.63 30.34 -25.39
CA ALA A 26 -1.05 28.99 -25.03
C ALA A 26 -1.18 28.06 -26.27
N GLY A 27 -1.56 28.61 -27.42
CA GLY A 27 -1.61 27.89 -28.69
C GLY A 27 -0.26 27.79 -29.40
N LYS A 28 0.84 28.22 -28.78
CA LYS A 28 2.20 28.23 -29.37
C LYS A 28 2.29 28.92 -30.74
N ASN A 29 1.38 29.85 -31.02
CA ASN A 29 1.31 30.53 -32.32
C ASN A 29 2.22 31.76 -32.34
N LYS A 30 3.45 31.55 -32.75
CA LYS A 30 4.50 32.57 -32.81
C LYS A 30 4.12 33.77 -33.69
N GLU A 31 3.49 33.50 -34.84
CA GLU A 31 3.07 34.54 -35.78
C GLU A 31 1.98 35.44 -35.21
N ALA A 32 0.99 34.82 -34.51
CA ALA A 32 -0.04 35.58 -33.82
C ALA A 32 0.51 36.41 -32.67
N VAL A 33 1.46 35.85 -31.89
CA VAL A 33 2.19 36.62 -30.85
C VAL A 33 2.91 37.80 -31.43
N GLN A 34 3.73 37.62 -32.48
CA GLN A 34 4.47 38.70 -33.16
C GLN A 34 3.52 39.78 -33.66
N LEU A 35 2.40 39.40 -34.30
CA LEU A 35 1.43 40.35 -34.80
C LEU A 35 0.80 41.18 -33.66
N LEU A 36 0.47 40.53 -32.52
CA LEU A 36 -0.08 41.22 -31.35
C LEU A 36 0.94 42.18 -30.73
N LEU A 37 2.19 41.76 -30.60
CA LEU A 37 3.27 42.59 -30.06
C LEU A 37 3.54 43.81 -30.96
N GLN A 38 3.53 43.64 -32.30
CA GLN A 38 3.61 44.78 -33.24
C GLN A 38 2.46 45.78 -33.08
N ARG A 39 1.28 45.34 -32.58
CA ARG A 39 0.12 46.17 -32.21
C ARG A 39 0.27 46.80 -30.82
N ARG A 40 1.39 46.64 -30.17
CA ARG A 40 1.70 47.21 -28.83
C ARG A 40 0.64 46.81 -27.78
N VAL A 41 0.21 45.55 -27.79
CA VAL A 41 -0.69 45.00 -26.71
C VAL A 41 0.05 45.05 -25.37
N LYS A 42 -0.71 45.14 -24.28
CA LYS A 42 -0.16 45.05 -22.92
C LYS A 42 0.24 43.59 -22.65
N VAL A 43 1.54 43.37 -22.41
CA VAL A 43 2.16 42.02 -22.30
C VAL A 43 1.97 41.40 -20.91
N ASP A 44 1.74 42.21 -19.86
CA ASP A 44 1.67 41.79 -18.45
C ASP A 44 0.26 41.71 -17.89
N LEU A 45 -0.78 41.68 -18.76
CA LEU A 45 -2.14 41.52 -18.28
C LEU A 45 -2.33 40.14 -17.67
N LYS A 46 -2.75 40.08 -16.41
CA LYS A 46 -3.04 38.86 -15.68
C LYS A 46 -4.49 38.41 -15.91
N ASP A 47 -4.69 37.09 -16.04
CA ASP A 47 -6.03 36.49 -16.02
C ASP A 47 -6.59 36.43 -14.58
N LYS A 48 -7.75 35.79 -14.38
CA LYS A 48 -8.41 35.68 -13.06
C LYS A 48 -7.64 34.84 -12.02
N TYR A 49 -6.60 34.12 -12.46
CA TYR A 49 -5.72 33.33 -11.59
C TYR A 49 -4.33 33.97 -11.41
N GLY A 50 -4.19 35.23 -11.81
CA GLY A 50 -2.91 35.94 -11.78
C GLY A 50 -1.93 35.52 -12.86
N VAL A 51 -2.35 34.67 -13.81
CA VAL A 51 -1.48 34.16 -14.87
C VAL A 51 -1.29 35.19 -15.95
N ALA A 52 -0.06 35.59 -16.21
CA ALA A 52 0.36 36.46 -17.31
C ALA A 52 0.80 35.61 -18.54
N PRO A 53 0.82 36.18 -19.77
CA PRO A 53 1.29 35.46 -20.96
C PRO A 53 2.67 34.81 -20.82
N ILE A 54 3.59 35.42 -20.06
CA ILE A 54 4.95 34.90 -19.85
C ILE A 54 4.93 33.57 -19.06
N HIS A 55 4.00 33.38 -18.09
CA HIS A 55 3.80 32.13 -17.40
C HIS A 55 3.38 31.02 -18.36
N LEU A 56 2.44 31.34 -19.29
CA LEU A 56 1.97 30.37 -20.28
C LEU A 56 3.09 29.97 -21.25
N ALA A 57 3.97 30.90 -21.64
CA ALA A 57 5.12 30.59 -22.47
C ALA A 57 6.06 29.59 -21.77
N ALA A 58 6.33 29.79 -20.48
CA ALA A 58 7.13 28.88 -19.67
C ALA A 58 6.41 27.55 -19.43
N TRP A 59 5.12 27.56 -19.11
CA TRP A 59 4.30 26.37 -18.89
C TRP A 59 4.22 25.43 -20.11
N PHE A 60 4.07 26.01 -21.30
CA PHE A 60 3.96 25.24 -22.53
C PHE A 60 5.30 25.01 -23.24
N GLY A 61 6.43 25.41 -22.69
CA GLY A 61 7.73 25.15 -23.27
C GLY A 61 8.04 25.94 -24.55
N SER A 62 7.51 27.15 -24.69
CA SER A 62 7.68 27.94 -25.90
C SER A 62 8.81 28.96 -25.75
N LEU A 63 10.08 28.51 -25.76
CA LEU A 63 11.25 29.36 -25.57
C LEU A 63 11.28 30.57 -26.51
N GLU A 64 10.96 30.38 -27.80
CA GLU A 64 10.94 31.45 -28.78
C GLU A 64 9.87 32.52 -28.45
N ILE A 65 8.68 32.09 -27.97
CA ILE A 65 7.64 33.02 -27.55
C ILE A 65 8.04 33.71 -26.25
N LEU A 66 8.65 32.98 -25.31
CA LEU A 66 9.16 33.56 -24.07
C LEU A 66 10.18 34.68 -24.39
N LYS A 67 11.14 34.44 -25.29
CA LYS A 67 12.12 35.45 -25.76
C LYS A 67 11.44 36.67 -26.36
N LEU A 68 10.40 36.48 -27.19
CA LEU A 68 9.63 37.58 -27.76
C LEU A 68 8.89 38.41 -26.70
N LEU A 69 8.32 37.79 -25.68
CA LEU A 69 7.66 38.47 -24.58
C LEU A 69 8.66 39.29 -23.74
N VAL A 70 9.83 38.70 -23.42
CA VAL A 70 10.93 39.40 -22.71
C VAL A 70 11.41 40.60 -23.50
N GLN A 71 11.64 40.46 -24.81
CA GLN A 71 12.01 41.55 -25.70
C GLN A 71 10.94 42.65 -25.79
N ALA A 72 9.69 42.29 -25.65
CA ALA A 72 8.55 43.24 -25.60
C ALA A 72 8.37 43.92 -24.23
N GLY A 73 9.26 43.63 -23.26
CA GLY A 73 9.26 44.22 -21.93
C GLY A 73 8.35 43.52 -20.92
N ALA A 74 8.05 42.24 -21.12
CA ALA A 74 7.27 41.48 -20.11
C ALA A 74 8.03 41.40 -18.78
N GLU A 75 7.32 41.56 -17.68
CA GLU A 75 7.85 41.42 -16.33
C GLU A 75 8.19 39.96 -16.02
N GLN A 76 9.47 39.69 -15.73
CA GLN A 76 9.99 38.34 -15.58
C GLN A 76 9.83 37.80 -14.16
N LYS A 77 9.70 38.69 -13.14
CA LYS A 77 9.56 38.34 -11.72
C LYS A 77 8.11 38.21 -11.28
N VAL A 78 7.18 38.26 -12.23
CA VAL A 78 5.75 38.16 -11.95
C VAL A 78 5.40 36.80 -11.38
N GLU A 79 4.53 36.79 -10.38
CA GLU A 79 3.96 35.58 -9.76
C GLU A 79 2.44 35.55 -10.00
N ASN A 80 1.90 34.34 -10.14
CA ASN A 80 0.45 34.11 -10.19
C ASN A 80 -0.15 34.10 -8.77
N GLU A 81 -1.44 33.77 -8.61
CA GLU A 81 -2.09 33.70 -7.30
C GLU A 81 -1.53 32.56 -6.41
N ASP A 82 -1.00 31.50 -7.00
CA ASP A 82 -0.36 30.39 -6.29
C ASP A 82 1.14 30.68 -5.96
N GLY A 83 1.65 31.85 -6.31
CA GLY A 83 3.06 32.23 -6.12
C GLY A 83 4.00 31.61 -7.16
N LEU A 84 3.45 31.01 -8.22
CA LEU A 84 4.26 30.40 -9.28
C LEU A 84 4.81 31.49 -10.22
N ASN A 85 6.11 31.46 -10.45
CA ASN A 85 6.81 32.27 -11.47
C ASN A 85 7.19 31.42 -12.69
N ILE A 86 7.89 32.01 -13.65
CA ILE A 86 8.30 31.35 -14.89
C ILE A 86 9.25 30.16 -14.66
N LEU A 87 10.09 30.18 -13.61
CA LEU A 87 10.97 29.05 -13.26
C LEU A 87 10.13 27.86 -12.75
N HIS A 88 9.18 28.11 -11.87
CA HIS A 88 8.24 27.08 -11.40
C HIS A 88 7.45 26.45 -12.56
N CYS A 89 6.90 27.29 -13.46
CA CYS A 89 6.14 26.83 -14.61
C CYS A 89 6.98 25.93 -15.54
N ALA A 90 8.25 26.25 -15.74
CA ALA A 90 9.16 25.46 -16.53
C ALA A 90 9.55 24.15 -15.84
N ALA A 91 9.78 24.18 -14.52
CA ALA A 91 10.18 23.02 -13.73
C ALA A 91 9.07 21.96 -13.65
N ILE A 92 7.82 22.37 -13.45
CA ILE A 92 6.63 21.48 -13.42
C ILE A 92 6.49 20.66 -14.71
N ASN A 93 6.86 21.24 -15.86
CA ASN A 93 6.64 20.64 -17.16
C ASN A 93 7.92 20.16 -17.85
N ASN A 94 9.02 20.03 -17.13
CA ASN A 94 10.33 19.55 -17.62
C ASN A 94 10.90 20.37 -18.80
N HIS A 95 10.67 21.69 -18.83
CA HIS A 95 11.18 22.55 -19.90
C HIS A 95 12.59 23.07 -19.58
N THR A 96 13.57 22.20 -19.71
CA THR A 96 14.97 22.47 -19.37
C THR A 96 15.57 23.64 -20.16
N GLU A 97 15.27 23.78 -21.45
CA GLU A 97 15.72 24.89 -22.28
C GLU A 97 15.27 26.27 -21.77
N ILE A 98 14.08 26.34 -21.16
CA ILE A 98 13.57 27.59 -20.58
C ILE A 98 14.33 27.92 -19.29
N VAL A 99 14.60 26.93 -18.45
CA VAL A 99 15.35 27.09 -17.21
C VAL A 99 16.78 27.55 -17.58
N GLU A 100 17.40 26.94 -18.59
CA GLU A 100 18.68 27.34 -19.11
C GLU A 100 18.70 28.82 -19.53
N TYR A 101 17.70 29.25 -20.29
CA TYR A 101 17.55 30.66 -20.70
C TYR A 101 17.36 31.60 -19.50
N ILE A 102 16.53 31.22 -18.50
CA ILE A 102 16.30 32.01 -17.28
C ILE A 102 17.61 32.17 -16.49
N VAL A 103 18.38 31.11 -16.32
CA VAL A 103 19.57 31.13 -15.47
C VAL A 103 20.76 31.72 -16.18
N ASN A 104 21.01 31.36 -17.46
CA ASN A 104 22.21 31.75 -18.18
C ASN A 104 22.07 33.11 -18.89
N ASP A 105 20.95 33.30 -19.63
CA ASP A 105 20.76 34.51 -20.42
C ASP A 105 20.15 35.65 -19.60
N LEU A 106 19.14 35.37 -18.79
CA LEU A 106 18.51 36.39 -17.95
C LEU A 106 19.21 36.56 -16.59
N GLN A 107 20.08 35.62 -16.18
CA GLN A 107 20.84 35.63 -14.93
C GLN A 107 19.95 35.74 -13.67
N MET A 108 18.75 35.15 -13.71
CA MET A 108 17.71 35.33 -12.71
C MET A 108 17.61 34.13 -11.73
N LYS A 109 18.69 33.81 -11.01
CA LYS A 109 18.69 32.77 -9.96
C LYS A 109 17.78 33.10 -8.77
N ASP A 110 17.47 34.37 -8.56
CA ASP A 110 16.57 34.86 -7.51
C ASP A 110 15.10 34.51 -7.73
N LEU A 111 14.75 33.85 -8.84
CA LEU A 111 13.44 33.27 -9.08
C LEU A 111 13.22 31.94 -8.32
N ASP A 112 14.28 31.32 -7.79
CA ASP A 112 14.14 30.11 -6.97
C ASP A 112 13.65 30.46 -5.56
N LYS A 113 12.36 30.78 -5.46
CA LYS A 113 11.64 31.14 -4.24
C LYS A 113 10.61 30.08 -3.89
N ASP A 114 10.06 30.20 -2.67
CA ASP A 114 8.92 29.38 -2.26
C ASP A 114 7.62 29.91 -2.92
N ASP A 115 6.82 29.00 -3.46
CA ASP A 115 5.45 29.30 -3.86
C ASP A 115 4.53 29.49 -2.62
N THR A 116 3.22 29.64 -2.81
CA THR A 116 2.27 29.79 -1.69
C THR A 116 2.20 28.55 -0.80
N SER A 117 2.58 27.37 -1.28
CA SER A 117 2.63 26.11 -0.55
C SER A 117 4.01 25.82 0.07
N GLY A 118 5.01 26.63 -0.24
CA GLY A 118 6.38 26.48 0.22
C GLY A 118 7.22 25.57 -0.68
N HIS A 119 6.78 25.32 -1.92
CA HIS A 119 7.56 24.57 -2.90
C HIS A 119 8.50 25.48 -3.67
N ARG A 120 9.71 25.00 -3.93
CA ARG A 120 10.66 25.55 -4.89
C ARG A 120 10.64 24.77 -6.20
N ALA A 121 11.30 25.28 -7.22
CA ALA A 121 11.39 24.64 -8.53
C ALA A 121 11.83 23.17 -8.43
N PHE A 122 12.80 22.84 -7.57
CA PHE A 122 13.28 21.48 -7.34
C PHE A 122 12.21 20.55 -6.77
N ALA A 123 11.43 21.03 -5.78
CA ALA A 123 10.34 20.27 -5.19
C ALA A 123 9.20 20.02 -6.19
N LEU A 124 8.87 21.03 -7.01
CA LEU A 124 7.85 20.89 -8.06
C LEU A 124 8.31 19.92 -9.18
N ALA A 125 9.57 19.94 -9.54
CA ALA A 125 10.13 18.98 -10.48
C ALA A 125 10.04 17.53 -9.94
N ALA A 126 10.31 17.34 -8.64
CA ALA A 126 10.17 16.05 -7.97
C ALA A 126 8.70 15.58 -7.90
N GLU A 127 7.77 16.50 -7.59
CA GLU A 127 6.32 16.24 -7.55
C GLU A 127 5.77 15.75 -8.88
N HIS A 128 6.34 16.21 -10.00
CA HIS A 128 5.91 15.86 -11.36
C HIS A 128 6.82 14.84 -12.06
N GLY A 129 7.83 14.30 -11.36
CA GLY A 129 8.73 13.28 -11.90
C GLY A 129 9.66 13.74 -13.01
N CYS A 130 10.00 15.03 -13.05
CA CYS A 130 10.83 15.64 -14.07
C CYS A 130 12.33 15.39 -13.80
N VAL A 131 12.81 14.18 -14.10
CA VAL A 131 14.18 13.72 -13.75
C VAL A 131 15.26 14.60 -14.37
N GLU A 132 15.17 14.90 -15.68
CA GLU A 132 16.11 15.76 -16.37
C GLU A 132 16.19 17.17 -15.74
N MET A 133 15.04 17.68 -15.28
CA MET A 133 14.97 18.95 -14.56
C MET A 133 15.64 18.85 -13.19
N LEU A 134 15.42 17.75 -12.46
CA LEU A 134 16.07 17.51 -11.16
C LEU A 134 17.59 17.48 -11.34
N GLU A 135 18.11 16.72 -12.30
CA GLU A 135 19.54 16.65 -12.60
C GLU A 135 20.13 18.03 -12.96
N MET A 136 19.43 18.78 -13.81
CA MET A 136 19.86 20.14 -14.20
C MET A 136 19.87 21.10 -13.00
N LEU A 137 18.87 21.06 -12.14
CA LEU A 137 18.80 21.89 -10.94
C LEU A 137 19.85 21.48 -9.88
N MET A 138 20.27 20.20 -9.86
CA MET A 138 21.38 19.73 -9.04
C MET A 138 22.71 20.23 -9.60
N GLU A 139 22.99 19.91 -10.83
CA GLU A 139 24.20 20.31 -11.56
C GLU A 139 23.84 20.70 -13.00
N PRO A 140 24.26 21.86 -13.50
CA PRO A 140 25.28 22.79 -12.99
C PRO A 140 24.73 23.93 -12.11
N TYR A 141 23.42 24.01 -11.84
CA TYR A 141 22.86 25.25 -11.26
C TYR A 141 22.93 25.32 -9.74
N ASN A 142 23.12 24.21 -9.06
CA ASN A 142 23.20 24.11 -7.59
C ASN A 142 21.96 24.73 -6.89
N MET A 143 20.77 24.40 -7.41
CA MET A 143 19.46 24.83 -6.89
C MET A 143 18.73 23.70 -6.19
N ALA A 144 19.35 22.54 -6.05
CA ALA A 144 18.76 21.39 -5.34
C ALA A 144 18.56 21.71 -3.86
N THR A 145 17.42 21.37 -3.35
CA THR A 145 17.08 21.56 -1.94
C THR A 145 16.12 20.48 -1.45
N MET A 146 16.40 19.94 -0.27
CA MET A 146 15.47 19.04 0.44
C MET A 146 14.62 19.79 1.47
N LYS A 147 14.59 21.13 1.39
CA LYS A 147 13.74 21.95 2.25
C LYS A 147 12.27 21.48 2.15
N PRO A 148 11.62 21.18 3.30
CA PRO A 148 10.22 20.79 3.30
C PRO A 148 9.32 21.98 2.94
N ASN A 149 8.16 21.67 2.35
CA ASN A 149 7.09 22.63 2.11
C ASN A 149 6.34 22.97 3.41
N LYS A 150 5.23 23.74 3.33
CA LYS A 150 4.46 24.17 4.50
C LYS A 150 3.76 23.05 5.28
N VAL A 151 3.56 21.88 4.69
CA VAL A 151 3.04 20.68 5.37
C VAL A 151 4.14 19.71 5.81
N GLY A 152 5.39 20.09 5.60
CA GLY A 152 6.55 19.29 5.98
C GLY A 152 6.99 18.25 4.94
N ASP A 153 6.37 18.20 3.77
CA ASP A 153 6.76 17.28 2.70
C ASP A 153 8.05 17.75 2.04
N THR A 154 9.05 16.89 2.00
CA THR A 154 10.28 17.09 1.21
C THR A 154 10.05 16.71 -0.25
N PRO A 155 10.94 17.08 -1.20
CA PRO A 155 10.86 16.60 -2.57
C PRO A 155 10.73 15.08 -2.70
N LEU A 156 11.37 14.32 -1.79
CA LEU A 156 11.25 12.85 -1.76
C LEU A 156 9.85 12.38 -1.38
N HIS A 157 9.15 13.05 -0.43
CA HIS A 157 7.75 12.77 -0.11
C HIS A 157 6.85 12.99 -1.33
N LEU A 158 7.04 14.11 -2.04
CA LEU A 158 6.23 14.47 -3.20
C LEU A 158 6.41 13.46 -4.35
N ALA A 159 7.65 13.12 -4.69
CA ALA A 159 7.96 12.13 -5.72
C ALA A 159 7.40 10.74 -5.37
N ALA A 160 7.55 10.31 -4.11
CA ALA A 160 7.09 9.00 -3.63
C ALA A 160 5.56 8.89 -3.62
N ARG A 161 4.85 9.94 -3.17
CA ARG A 161 3.39 10.00 -3.18
C ARG A 161 2.80 9.89 -4.57
N ASN A 162 3.44 10.51 -5.56
CA ASN A 162 2.95 10.54 -6.94
C ASN A 162 3.49 9.39 -7.81
N GLY A 163 4.30 8.47 -7.25
CA GLY A 163 4.75 7.27 -7.95
C GLY A 163 5.87 7.50 -8.97
N HIS A 164 6.65 8.55 -8.81
CA HIS A 164 7.75 8.89 -9.74
C HIS A 164 9.04 8.14 -9.36
N LEU A 165 9.12 6.86 -9.76
CA LEU A 165 10.20 5.95 -9.40
C LEU A 165 11.60 6.51 -9.70
N ASP A 166 11.82 6.99 -10.91
CA ASP A 166 13.13 7.48 -11.34
C ASP A 166 13.58 8.71 -10.52
N ALA A 167 12.62 9.62 -10.22
CA ALA A 167 12.87 10.75 -9.34
C ALA A 167 13.16 10.30 -7.90
N VAL A 168 12.42 9.31 -7.37
CA VAL A 168 12.68 8.71 -6.05
C VAL A 168 14.09 8.11 -6.00
N GLN A 169 14.48 7.33 -7.00
CA GLN A 169 15.80 6.70 -7.08
C GLN A 169 16.92 7.74 -7.12
N LEU A 170 16.77 8.78 -7.96
CA LEU A 170 17.73 9.88 -8.05
C LEU A 170 17.90 10.59 -6.69
N LEU A 171 16.78 10.93 -6.03
CA LEU A 171 16.79 11.61 -4.74
C LEU A 171 17.40 10.75 -3.63
N LEU A 172 17.10 9.44 -3.59
CA LEU A 172 17.67 8.49 -2.61
C LEU A 172 19.17 8.28 -2.79
N GLN A 173 19.68 8.38 -4.03
CA GLN A 173 21.12 8.28 -4.33
C GLN A 173 21.88 9.55 -3.98
N SER A 174 21.22 10.69 -4.13
CA SER A 174 21.88 12.01 -4.03
C SER A 174 21.80 12.64 -2.64
N PHE A 175 20.79 12.22 -1.81
CA PHE A 175 20.52 12.85 -0.52
C PHE A 175 20.24 11.79 0.57
N ASP A 176 20.75 12.03 1.77
CA ASP A 176 20.49 11.19 2.95
C ASP A 176 19.28 11.70 3.73
N THR A 177 18.11 11.69 3.10
CA THR A 177 16.83 12.21 3.66
C THR A 177 15.71 11.17 3.68
N ARG A 178 16.09 9.90 3.62
CA ARG A 178 15.17 8.75 3.52
C ARG A 178 14.14 8.69 4.64
N ASP A 179 14.54 9.01 5.86
CA ASP A 179 13.74 8.85 7.09
C ASP A 179 13.18 10.17 7.61
N GLU A 180 13.25 11.25 6.83
CA GLU A 180 12.60 12.51 7.19
C GLU A 180 11.08 12.32 7.25
N VAL A 181 10.45 13.07 8.15
CA VAL A 181 9.01 13.02 8.37
C VAL A 181 8.37 14.38 8.14
N ASN A 182 7.18 14.38 7.53
CA ASN A 182 6.36 15.57 7.40
C ASN A 182 5.70 15.97 8.73
N MET A 183 4.82 16.99 8.74
CA MET A 183 4.13 17.46 9.96
C MET A 183 3.19 16.41 10.56
N ASP A 184 2.68 15.48 9.75
CA ASP A 184 1.86 14.36 10.20
C ASP A 184 2.69 13.18 10.72
N GLY A 185 4.03 13.28 10.64
CA GLY A 185 4.99 12.26 11.03
C GLY A 185 5.06 11.11 10.05
N GLU A 186 4.81 11.35 8.79
CA GLU A 186 4.83 10.39 7.70
C GLU A 186 6.14 10.49 6.95
N THR A 187 6.75 9.37 6.59
CA THR A 187 7.91 9.31 5.70
C THR A 187 7.48 9.25 4.24
N ALA A 188 8.43 9.46 3.34
CA ALA A 188 8.20 9.29 1.91
C ALA A 188 7.76 7.84 1.56
N LEU A 189 8.30 6.82 2.23
CA LEU A 189 7.82 5.44 2.10
C LEU A 189 6.37 5.28 2.56
N TYR A 190 5.98 5.94 3.67
CA TYR A 190 4.59 5.93 4.13
C TYR A 190 3.66 6.53 3.06
N GLN A 191 4.06 7.66 2.46
CA GLN A 191 3.31 8.31 1.39
C GLN A 191 3.20 7.42 0.14
N ALA A 192 4.27 6.70 -0.25
CA ALA A 192 4.22 5.72 -1.33
C ALA A 192 3.23 4.58 -1.02
N ALA A 193 3.25 4.05 0.20
CA ALA A 193 2.36 2.97 0.64
C ALA A 193 0.88 3.42 0.73
N ASP A 194 0.60 4.67 1.11
CA ASP A 194 -0.77 5.23 1.17
C ASP A 194 -1.39 5.40 -0.21
N ASN A 195 -0.56 5.71 -1.19
CA ASN A 195 -0.99 5.98 -2.57
C ASN A 195 -0.76 4.80 -3.54
N ASP A 196 -0.53 3.57 -3.00
CA ASP A 196 -0.34 2.34 -3.80
C ASP A 196 0.82 2.41 -4.82
N GLN A 197 1.89 3.13 -4.46
CA GLN A 197 3.05 3.28 -5.32
C GLN A 197 4.08 2.18 -5.04
N GLU A 198 3.82 0.96 -5.55
CA GLU A 198 4.61 -0.25 -5.27
C GLU A 198 6.08 -0.09 -5.61
N GLU A 199 6.40 0.37 -6.82
CA GLU A 199 7.77 0.50 -7.31
C GLU A 199 8.56 1.51 -6.49
N CYS A 200 7.92 2.62 -6.10
CA CYS A 200 8.52 3.59 -5.20
C CYS A 200 8.76 2.99 -3.80
N ALA A 201 7.80 2.24 -3.26
CA ALA A 201 7.97 1.57 -1.97
C ALA A 201 9.13 0.56 -2.00
N LEU A 202 9.29 -0.19 -3.10
CA LEU A 202 10.42 -1.09 -3.33
C LEU A 202 11.76 -0.36 -3.39
N ALA A 203 11.83 0.83 -3.98
CA ALA A 203 13.06 1.62 -4.05
C ALA A 203 13.62 1.97 -2.67
N PHE A 204 12.75 2.13 -1.67
CA PHE A 204 13.17 2.34 -0.27
C PHE A 204 13.69 1.05 0.39
N ALA A 205 13.38 -0.13 -0.15
CA ALA A 205 13.64 -1.44 0.44
C ALA A 205 15.02 -2.03 0.08
N ILE A 206 15.86 -1.35 -0.71
CA ILE A 206 17.20 -1.83 -1.11
C ILE A 206 18.09 -2.08 0.12
N PRO A 207 18.82 -3.23 0.20
CA PRO A 207 19.21 -3.92 1.44
C PRO A 207 20.43 -3.38 2.17
N THR A 208 20.63 -2.10 2.31
CA THR A 208 21.76 -1.55 3.09
C THR A 208 21.40 -1.05 4.48
N MET A 209 20.12 -1.07 4.88
CA MET A 209 19.73 -0.66 6.23
C MET A 209 18.61 -1.50 6.80
N GLN A 210 18.80 -1.95 8.04
CA GLN A 210 17.72 -2.38 8.93
C GLN A 210 16.74 -1.20 9.02
N ILE A 211 15.57 -1.35 8.41
CA ILE A 211 14.53 -0.31 8.42
C ILE A 211 13.96 -0.24 9.85
N PHE A 212 14.67 0.46 10.72
CA PHE A 212 14.18 0.82 12.05
C PHE A 212 13.26 2.04 11.92
N PHE A 213 12.01 1.81 11.58
CA PHE A 213 11.00 2.86 11.66
C PHE A 213 10.69 3.17 13.12
N LYS A 214 11.48 4.06 13.74
CA LYS A 214 11.09 4.72 14.98
C LYS A 214 10.25 5.97 14.65
N HIS A 215 9.03 5.77 14.20
CA HIS A 215 8.10 6.88 14.04
C HIS A 215 7.61 7.41 15.38
N ARG A 216 7.71 8.73 15.57
CA ARG A 216 7.09 9.44 16.72
C ARG A 216 5.57 9.26 16.78
N LEU A 217 4.92 8.85 15.69
CA LEU A 217 3.46 8.76 15.59
C LEU A 217 2.91 7.33 15.55
N HIS A 218 3.75 6.29 15.70
CA HIS A 218 3.31 4.88 15.67
C HIS A 218 2.45 4.48 14.45
N LYS A 219 2.63 5.17 13.31
CA LYS A 219 2.03 4.77 12.05
C LYS A 219 3.08 4.00 11.25
N ALA A 220 2.89 2.72 11.00
CA ALA A 220 3.78 1.93 10.16
C ALA A 220 3.21 1.83 8.74
N PRO A 221 4.03 1.92 7.68
CA PRO A 221 3.58 1.76 6.29
C PRO A 221 2.77 0.48 6.06
N LEU A 222 3.16 -0.63 6.73
CA LEU A 222 2.44 -1.89 6.64
C LEU A 222 0.99 -1.80 7.14
N HIS A 223 0.70 -1.08 8.24
CA HIS A 223 -0.68 -0.90 8.73
C HIS A 223 -1.54 -0.19 7.70
N LEU A 224 -0.97 0.81 7.02
CA LEU A 224 -1.68 1.59 6.04
C LEU A 224 -1.93 0.80 4.76
N ALA A 225 -0.90 0.15 4.22
CA ALA A 225 -1.04 -0.73 3.06
C ALA A 225 -2.09 -1.83 3.32
N VAL A 226 -2.11 -2.40 4.53
CA VAL A 226 -3.14 -3.38 4.96
C VAL A 226 -4.51 -2.74 5.02
N LYS A 227 -4.67 -1.58 5.66
CA LYS A 227 -5.93 -0.85 5.78
C LYS A 227 -6.54 -0.54 4.42
N ASN A 228 -5.72 -0.11 3.47
CA ASN A 228 -6.13 0.22 2.11
C ASN A 228 -6.19 -1.02 1.18
N SER A 229 -5.76 -2.19 1.67
CA SER A 229 -5.70 -3.45 0.90
C SER A 229 -4.80 -3.39 -0.34
N HIS A 230 -3.70 -2.63 -0.28
CA HIS A 230 -2.70 -2.53 -1.35
C HIS A 230 -1.80 -3.78 -1.36
N ILE A 231 -2.30 -4.87 -1.99
CA ILE A 231 -1.64 -6.18 -2.00
C ILE A 231 -0.19 -6.12 -2.49
N PRO A 232 0.15 -5.44 -3.63
CA PRO A 232 1.51 -5.35 -4.12
C PRO A 232 2.45 -4.68 -3.11
N VAL A 233 2.03 -3.56 -2.51
CA VAL A 233 2.82 -2.84 -1.50
C VAL A 233 3.05 -3.69 -0.24
N ILE A 234 2.03 -4.44 0.23
CA ILE A 234 2.17 -5.37 1.36
C ILE A 234 3.24 -6.41 1.05
N HIS A 235 3.17 -7.04 -0.14
CA HIS A 235 4.12 -8.04 -0.58
C HIS A 235 5.55 -7.49 -0.59
N SER A 236 5.74 -6.30 -1.17
CA SER A 236 7.02 -5.61 -1.26
C SER A 236 7.61 -5.27 0.11
N LEU A 237 6.79 -4.75 1.04
CA LEU A 237 7.21 -4.46 2.40
C LEU A 237 7.63 -5.74 3.16
N LEU A 238 6.89 -6.84 3.00
CA LEU A 238 7.22 -8.14 3.60
C LEU A 238 8.52 -8.72 3.04
N GLN A 239 8.73 -8.64 1.72
CA GLN A 239 9.97 -9.07 1.07
C GLN A 239 11.18 -8.23 1.51
N ALA A 240 10.99 -6.94 1.73
CA ALA A 240 12.02 -6.04 2.24
C ALA A 240 12.41 -6.30 3.70
N GLY A 241 11.75 -7.24 4.38
CA GLY A 241 12.04 -7.57 5.77
C GLY A 241 11.60 -6.50 6.77
N CYS A 242 10.52 -5.77 6.49
CA CYS A 242 9.99 -4.79 7.44
C CYS A 242 9.64 -5.45 8.79
N ASN A 243 9.67 -4.68 9.88
CA ASN A 243 9.22 -5.20 11.17
C ASN A 243 7.70 -5.40 11.14
N ILE A 244 7.28 -6.66 10.96
CA ILE A 244 5.88 -7.07 10.86
C ILE A 244 5.09 -6.93 12.17
N ASN A 245 5.78 -6.84 13.32
CA ASN A 245 5.18 -6.81 14.65
C ASN A 245 5.06 -5.39 15.24
N VAL A 246 5.28 -4.36 14.43
CA VAL A 246 5.07 -2.96 14.86
C VAL A 246 3.61 -2.76 15.23
N THR A 247 3.38 -1.97 16.29
CA THR A 247 2.03 -1.62 16.75
C THR A 247 1.73 -0.15 16.54
N ASP A 248 0.47 0.16 16.24
CA ASP A 248 -0.03 1.53 16.13
C ASP A 248 -0.33 2.19 17.50
N LYS A 249 -0.94 3.37 17.51
CA LYS A 249 -1.38 4.09 18.72
C LYS A 249 -2.39 3.32 19.58
N ARG A 250 -3.11 2.35 18.98
CA ARG A 250 -4.07 1.47 19.66
C ARG A 250 -3.43 0.15 20.10
N SER A 251 -2.10 0.03 19.97
CA SER A 251 -1.34 -1.22 20.15
C SER A 251 -1.79 -2.32 19.18
N GLN A 252 -2.41 -1.97 18.04
CA GLN A 252 -2.82 -2.90 17.01
C GLN A 252 -1.65 -3.20 16.09
N THR A 253 -1.44 -4.48 15.76
CA THR A 253 -0.54 -4.89 14.67
C THR A 253 -1.28 -4.86 13.34
N ALA A 254 -0.57 -4.97 12.22
CA ALA A 254 -1.17 -5.10 10.90
C ALA A 254 -2.18 -6.26 10.81
N MET A 255 -1.97 -7.36 11.58
CA MET A 255 -2.92 -8.47 11.65
C MET A 255 -4.24 -8.09 12.34
N HIS A 256 -4.22 -7.27 13.39
CA HIS A 256 -5.46 -6.77 14.01
C HIS A 256 -6.28 -5.98 12.99
N VAL A 257 -5.61 -5.11 12.23
CA VAL A 257 -6.27 -4.33 11.16
C VAL A 257 -6.81 -5.24 10.06
N ALA A 258 -6.02 -6.21 9.59
CA ALA A 258 -6.44 -7.15 8.55
C ALA A 258 -7.66 -7.98 8.99
N ALA A 259 -7.69 -8.41 10.26
CA ALA A 259 -8.81 -9.14 10.84
C ALA A 259 -10.10 -8.30 10.94
N GLU A 260 -9.96 -7.00 11.25
CA GLU A 260 -11.08 -6.07 11.34
C GLU A 260 -11.71 -5.76 9.97
N ILE A 261 -10.89 -5.63 8.92
CA ILE A 261 -11.36 -5.32 7.55
C ILE A 261 -11.72 -6.55 6.71
N ALA A 262 -11.60 -7.74 7.28
CA ALA A 262 -11.99 -9.02 6.65
C ALA A 262 -11.30 -9.34 5.30
N ARG A 263 -10.04 -8.99 5.14
CA ARG A 263 -9.29 -9.24 3.90
C ARG A 263 -8.51 -10.55 3.96
N ILE A 264 -9.12 -11.64 3.48
CA ILE A 264 -8.58 -13.02 3.54
C ILE A 264 -7.19 -13.12 2.91
N GLU A 265 -6.95 -12.47 1.76
CA GLU A 265 -5.65 -12.52 1.07
C GLU A 265 -4.55 -11.85 1.88
N VAL A 266 -4.85 -10.68 2.45
CA VAL A 266 -3.92 -9.95 3.32
C VAL A 266 -3.61 -10.76 4.57
N VAL A 267 -4.62 -11.35 5.21
CA VAL A 267 -4.45 -12.23 6.37
C VAL A 267 -3.53 -13.41 6.03
N GLU A 268 -3.75 -14.07 4.89
CA GLU A 268 -2.90 -15.17 4.43
C GLU A 268 -1.44 -14.75 4.26
N MET A 269 -1.19 -13.58 3.64
CA MET A 269 0.16 -13.06 3.46
C MET A 269 0.86 -12.79 4.79
N LEU A 270 0.18 -12.12 5.72
CA LEU A 270 0.71 -11.80 7.05
C LEU A 270 0.96 -13.06 7.88
N LEU A 271 0.06 -14.05 7.83
CA LEU A 271 0.24 -15.35 8.51
C LEU A 271 1.48 -16.07 7.97
N LYS A 272 1.66 -16.12 6.65
CA LYS A 272 2.86 -16.72 6.02
C LYS A 272 4.16 -16.01 6.37
N ALA A 273 4.10 -14.70 6.60
CA ALA A 273 5.26 -13.92 7.03
C ALA A 273 5.68 -14.20 8.49
N GLY A 274 4.91 -15.00 9.24
CA GLY A 274 5.28 -15.41 10.60
C GLY A 274 5.09 -14.34 11.67
N MET A 275 4.00 -13.57 11.59
CA MET A 275 3.67 -12.56 12.62
C MET A 275 3.47 -13.18 14.00
N ASP A 276 3.79 -12.40 15.04
CA ASP A 276 3.48 -12.74 16.43
C ASP A 276 1.97 -12.53 16.69
N LEU A 277 1.23 -13.64 16.75
CA LEU A 277 -0.21 -13.67 16.97
C LEU A 277 -0.62 -13.49 18.44
N THR A 278 0.35 -13.48 19.36
CA THR A 278 0.12 -13.32 20.80
C THR A 278 -0.02 -11.86 21.25
N LEU A 279 0.36 -10.91 20.37
CA LEU A 279 0.30 -9.49 20.66
C LEU A 279 -1.15 -9.04 20.88
N ARG A 280 -1.31 -8.13 21.88
CA ARG A 280 -2.64 -7.64 22.29
C ARG A 280 -2.75 -6.13 22.04
N ASP A 281 -3.94 -5.72 21.60
CA ASP A 281 -4.30 -4.32 21.48
C ASP A 281 -4.54 -3.65 22.85
N LYS A 282 -4.85 -2.35 22.86
CA LYS A 282 -5.18 -1.62 24.11
C LYS A 282 -6.42 -2.14 24.85
N GLN A 283 -7.27 -2.94 24.18
CA GLN A 283 -8.43 -3.59 24.79
C GLN A 283 -8.09 -4.99 25.32
N GLY A 284 -6.82 -5.40 25.24
CA GLY A 284 -6.34 -6.72 25.65
C GLY A 284 -6.71 -7.84 24.68
N LYS A 285 -7.14 -7.53 23.44
CA LYS A 285 -7.54 -8.51 22.43
C LYS A 285 -6.38 -8.86 21.52
N THR A 286 -6.24 -10.14 21.19
CA THR A 286 -5.40 -10.63 20.10
C THR A 286 -6.10 -10.42 18.76
N ALA A 287 -5.37 -10.57 17.63
CA ALA A 287 -5.99 -10.56 16.30
C ALA A 287 -7.08 -11.62 16.16
N LEU A 288 -6.92 -12.79 16.80
CA LEU A 288 -7.95 -13.82 16.89
C LEU A 288 -9.23 -13.29 17.56
N GLY A 289 -9.09 -12.61 18.71
CA GLY A 289 -10.23 -12.02 19.43
C GLY A 289 -10.91 -10.89 18.66
N VAL A 290 -10.18 -10.14 17.82
CA VAL A 290 -10.76 -9.14 16.92
C VAL A 290 -11.57 -9.81 15.81
N ALA A 291 -11.02 -10.84 15.15
CA ALA A 291 -11.70 -11.60 14.11
C ALA A 291 -12.99 -12.28 14.64
N ALA A 292 -12.92 -12.87 15.83
CA ALA A 292 -14.08 -13.51 16.45
C ALA A 292 -15.22 -12.51 16.72
N ARG A 293 -14.89 -11.34 17.28
CA ARG A 293 -15.87 -10.25 17.51
C ARG A 293 -16.46 -9.69 16.21
N ALA A 294 -15.66 -9.63 15.13
CA ALA A 294 -16.12 -9.20 13.81
C ALA A 294 -16.95 -10.27 13.09
N ASN A 295 -17.09 -11.46 13.68
CA ASN A 295 -17.77 -12.63 13.11
C ASN A 295 -17.14 -13.13 11.78
N GLU A 296 -15.84 -12.96 11.62
CA GLU A 296 -15.09 -13.35 10.43
C GLU A 296 -14.61 -14.81 10.54
N VAL A 297 -15.53 -15.74 10.26
CA VAL A 297 -15.35 -17.20 10.45
C VAL A 297 -14.07 -17.72 9.78
N ILE A 298 -13.86 -17.37 8.51
CA ILE A 298 -12.72 -17.85 7.72
C ILE A 298 -11.40 -17.37 8.34
N ILE A 299 -11.36 -16.12 8.78
CA ILE A 299 -10.16 -15.51 9.36
C ILE A 299 -9.85 -16.12 10.72
N VAL A 300 -10.88 -16.38 11.55
CA VAL A 300 -10.73 -17.10 12.82
C VAL A 300 -10.07 -18.45 12.58
N ASP A 301 -10.59 -19.24 11.63
CA ASP A 301 -10.04 -20.57 11.32
C ASP A 301 -8.60 -20.48 10.80
N MET A 302 -8.29 -19.50 9.95
CA MET A 302 -6.93 -19.28 9.43
C MET A 302 -5.94 -18.91 10.55
N ILE A 303 -6.33 -18.02 11.45
CA ILE A 303 -5.46 -17.61 12.57
C ILE A 303 -5.20 -18.80 13.50
N ILE A 304 -6.24 -19.59 13.87
CA ILE A 304 -6.05 -20.76 14.73
C ILE A 304 -5.16 -21.81 14.07
N LYS A 305 -5.33 -22.06 12.76
CA LYS A 305 -4.45 -22.96 12.00
C LYS A 305 -2.99 -22.50 12.06
N ALA A 306 -2.74 -21.19 11.86
CA ALA A 306 -1.40 -20.62 11.90
C ALA A 306 -0.78 -20.69 13.31
N GLU A 307 -1.53 -20.32 14.36
CA GLU A 307 -1.06 -20.44 15.75
C GLU A 307 -0.62 -21.88 16.07
N ARG A 308 -1.44 -22.87 15.70
CA ARG A 308 -1.15 -24.29 15.91
C ARG A 308 0.06 -24.75 15.09
N TYR A 309 0.16 -24.32 13.84
CA TYR A 309 1.31 -24.62 12.98
C TYR A 309 2.61 -24.07 13.56
N TYR A 310 2.65 -22.81 13.97
CA TYR A 310 3.85 -22.21 14.53
C TYR A 310 4.22 -22.79 15.91
N ALA A 311 3.25 -23.15 16.73
CA ALA A 311 3.47 -23.86 17.97
C ALA A 311 4.10 -25.24 17.74
N TRP A 312 3.58 -26.01 16.78
CA TRP A 312 4.12 -27.31 16.39
C TRP A 312 5.55 -27.17 15.82
N ARG A 313 5.77 -26.21 14.93
CA ARG A 313 7.08 -25.96 14.32
C ARG A 313 8.13 -25.59 15.37
N LYS A 314 7.76 -24.77 16.35
CA LYS A 314 8.64 -24.41 17.46
C LYS A 314 9.04 -25.62 18.31
N ALA A 315 8.14 -26.60 18.45
CA ALA A 315 8.40 -27.85 19.18
C ALA A 315 9.21 -28.87 18.35
N ASN A 316 9.29 -28.71 17.01
CA ASN A 316 9.95 -29.63 16.09
C ASN A 316 10.91 -28.86 15.13
N PRO A 317 11.98 -28.25 15.63
CA PRO A 317 12.86 -27.38 14.83
C PRO A 317 13.70 -28.12 13.79
N GLU A 318 13.88 -29.44 13.94
CA GLU A 318 14.75 -30.26 13.08
C GLU A 318 14.08 -30.71 11.76
N LEU A 319 12.79 -30.43 11.60
CA LEU A 319 12.07 -30.78 10.36
C LEU A 319 12.34 -29.73 9.27
N ASP A 320 13.06 -30.18 8.23
CA ASP A 320 13.53 -29.34 7.11
C ASP A 320 12.36 -28.75 6.29
N GLU A 321 12.54 -27.50 5.84
CA GLU A 321 11.58 -26.81 4.94
C GLU A 321 11.43 -27.50 3.58
N SER A 322 12.41 -28.32 3.17
CA SER A 322 12.40 -29.05 1.90
C SER A 322 11.26 -30.09 1.79
N VAL A 323 10.73 -30.55 2.93
CA VAL A 323 9.63 -31.53 2.98
C VAL A 323 8.29 -30.94 2.51
N HIS A 324 8.14 -29.61 2.51
CA HIS A 324 6.93 -28.91 2.06
C HIS A 324 6.96 -28.53 0.57
N SER A 325 7.95 -29.00 -0.20
CA SER A 325 8.13 -28.61 -1.62
C SER A 325 6.98 -29.06 -2.54
N GLU A 326 6.21 -30.05 -2.14
CA GLU A 326 5.12 -30.60 -2.97
C GLU A 326 3.81 -29.78 -2.84
N TYR A 327 3.60 -29.10 -1.71
CA TYR A 327 2.40 -28.27 -1.48
C TYR A 327 2.78 -26.95 -0.78
N PRO A 328 2.44 -25.80 -1.37
CA PRO A 328 2.72 -24.50 -0.73
C PRO A 328 1.92 -24.35 0.56
N LEU A 329 2.58 -23.85 1.62
CA LEU A 329 1.93 -23.56 2.89
C LEU A 329 0.73 -22.62 2.67
N THR A 330 -0.44 -23.03 3.16
CA THR A 330 -1.68 -22.23 3.15
C THR A 330 -2.48 -22.48 4.40
N PHE A 331 -3.13 -21.44 4.91
CA PHE A 331 -4.04 -21.50 6.03
C PHE A 331 -5.51 -21.39 5.62
N LYS A 332 -5.78 -21.19 4.32
CA LYS A 332 -7.12 -21.17 3.75
C LYS A 332 -7.82 -22.53 3.88
N LEU A 333 -9.08 -22.55 3.48
CA LEU A 333 -9.84 -23.80 3.45
C LEU A 333 -9.23 -24.72 2.38
N ASP A 334 -9.04 -25.99 2.76
CA ASP A 334 -8.57 -27.01 1.81
C ASP A 334 -9.72 -27.46 0.91
N HIS A 335 -9.52 -27.36 -0.41
CA HIS A 335 -10.46 -27.81 -1.44
C HIS A 335 -9.96 -28.99 -2.25
N ARG A 336 -8.83 -29.61 -1.84
CA ARG A 336 -8.21 -30.73 -2.57
C ARG A 336 -9.14 -31.95 -2.58
N SER A 337 -9.06 -32.72 -3.65
CA SER A 337 -9.83 -33.95 -3.84
C SER A 337 -9.44 -35.03 -2.83
N GLU A 338 -8.15 -35.10 -2.46
CA GLU A 338 -7.58 -36.10 -1.56
C GLU A 338 -8.14 -36.00 -0.15
N SER A 339 -8.32 -34.78 0.34
CA SER A 339 -8.88 -34.53 1.68
C SER A 339 -10.42 -34.52 1.73
N LYS A 340 -11.10 -34.66 0.57
CA LYS A 340 -12.57 -34.61 0.48
C LYS A 340 -13.28 -35.67 1.37
N GLN A 341 -12.75 -36.86 1.40
CA GLN A 341 -13.32 -37.94 2.22
C GLN A 341 -13.18 -37.65 3.71
N LEU A 342 -12.01 -37.17 4.14
CA LEU A 342 -11.74 -36.78 5.54
C LEU A 342 -12.64 -35.64 5.98
N ARG A 343 -12.80 -34.62 5.11
CA ARG A 343 -13.73 -33.50 5.38
C ARG A 343 -15.20 -33.97 5.51
N SER A 344 -15.63 -34.86 4.62
CA SER A 344 -16.99 -35.44 4.70
C SER A 344 -17.19 -36.25 5.98
N MET A 345 -16.17 -36.98 6.40
CA MET A 345 -16.19 -37.74 7.67
C MET A 345 -16.19 -36.81 8.87
N ALA A 346 -15.41 -35.70 8.86
CA ALA A 346 -15.44 -34.70 9.91
C ALA A 346 -16.82 -34.04 10.04
N TRP A 347 -17.47 -33.71 8.92
CA TRP A 347 -18.82 -33.16 8.90
C TRP A 347 -19.83 -34.13 9.53
N ARG A 348 -19.83 -35.39 9.11
CA ARG A 348 -20.75 -36.42 9.66
C ARG A 348 -20.49 -36.66 11.14
N LEU A 349 -19.25 -36.69 11.57
CA LEU A 349 -18.87 -36.80 12.96
C LEU A 349 -19.46 -35.67 13.79
N ALA A 350 -19.29 -34.43 13.36
CA ALA A 350 -19.77 -33.24 14.05
C ALA A 350 -21.31 -33.16 14.11
N CYS A 351 -21.99 -33.49 12.99
CA CYS A 351 -23.43 -33.29 12.85
C CYS A 351 -24.28 -34.46 13.38
N GLU A 352 -23.78 -35.72 13.26
CA GLU A 352 -24.56 -36.90 13.53
C GLU A 352 -24.13 -37.66 14.79
N LEU A 353 -22.87 -37.57 15.20
CA LEU A 353 -22.30 -38.45 16.22
C LEU A 353 -21.89 -37.75 17.51
N LEU A 354 -21.43 -36.50 17.44
CA LEU A 354 -21.02 -35.73 18.61
C LEU A 354 -22.18 -35.00 19.26
N LYS A 355 -22.17 -34.95 20.60
CA LYS A 355 -23.09 -34.14 21.39
C LYS A 355 -22.56 -32.73 21.62
N ALA A 356 -23.39 -31.82 22.10
CA ALA A 356 -23.11 -30.42 22.28
C ALA A 356 -21.82 -30.07 23.03
N GLY A 357 -21.35 -30.90 23.95
CA GLY A 357 -20.10 -30.66 24.71
C GLY A 357 -18.88 -31.44 24.20
N ASP A 358 -19.07 -32.46 23.38
CA ASP A 358 -18.03 -33.41 23.01
C ASP A 358 -16.92 -32.75 22.20
N TRP A 359 -17.25 -31.78 21.31
CA TRP A 359 -16.27 -31.07 20.52
C TRP A 359 -15.27 -30.26 21.35
N LYS A 360 -15.70 -29.70 22.48
CA LYS A 360 -14.81 -28.98 23.40
C LYS A 360 -13.85 -29.93 24.10
N THR A 361 -14.32 -31.10 24.49
CA THR A 361 -13.51 -32.15 25.11
C THR A 361 -12.45 -32.66 24.13
N LEU A 362 -12.83 -32.88 22.86
CA LEU A 362 -11.91 -33.23 21.80
C LEU A 362 -10.90 -32.11 21.53
N ALA A 363 -11.35 -30.85 21.44
CA ALA A 363 -10.48 -29.70 21.27
C ALA A 363 -9.40 -29.60 22.36
N GLN A 364 -9.82 -29.77 23.63
CA GLN A 364 -8.90 -29.81 24.78
C GLN A 364 -7.89 -30.94 24.69
N HIS A 365 -8.36 -32.15 24.34
CA HIS A 365 -7.50 -33.31 24.13
C HIS A 365 -6.43 -33.06 23.07
N TRP A 366 -6.78 -32.37 21.97
CA TRP A 366 -5.84 -32.01 20.91
C TRP A 366 -5.11 -30.69 21.11
N GLY A 367 -5.12 -30.16 22.34
CA GLY A 367 -4.31 -28.99 22.72
C GLY A 367 -4.80 -27.65 22.17
N PHE A 368 -6.07 -27.50 21.85
CA PHE A 368 -6.64 -26.19 21.57
C PHE A 368 -6.63 -25.33 22.83
N THR A 369 -6.24 -24.08 22.70
CA THR A 369 -6.23 -23.14 23.81
C THR A 369 -7.67 -22.71 24.15
N LYS A 370 -7.88 -22.23 25.38
CA LYS A 370 -9.19 -21.69 25.78
C LYS A 370 -9.64 -20.54 24.87
N GLU A 371 -8.70 -19.67 24.45
CA GLU A 371 -8.95 -18.54 23.57
C GLU A 371 -9.43 -19.02 22.19
N GLN A 372 -8.82 -20.06 21.63
CA GLN A 372 -9.22 -20.69 20.36
C GLN A 372 -10.62 -21.30 20.44
N VAL A 373 -10.91 -22.04 21.52
CA VAL A 373 -12.24 -22.64 21.74
C VAL A 373 -13.31 -21.56 21.88
N CYS A 374 -13.07 -20.51 22.66
CA CYS A 374 -13.97 -19.37 22.79
C CYS A 374 -14.19 -18.65 21.45
N ALA A 375 -13.14 -18.43 20.65
CA ALA A 375 -13.26 -17.77 19.35
C ALA A 375 -14.13 -18.56 18.36
N ILE A 376 -14.08 -19.89 18.39
CA ILE A 376 -14.97 -20.76 17.60
C ILE A 376 -16.41 -20.67 18.14
N GLU A 377 -16.60 -20.67 19.46
CA GLU A 377 -17.91 -20.68 20.10
C GLU A 377 -18.66 -19.35 19.99
N GLU A 378 -17.96 -18.22 20.02
CA GLU A 378 -18.54 -16.89 19.90
C GLU A 378 -19.24 -16.66 18.56
N GLN A 379 -18.86 -17.43 17.53
CA GLN A 379 -19.46 -17.37 16.20
C GLN A 379 -20.58 -18.42 16.11
N TRP A 380 -21.73 -18.01 15.61
CA TRP A 380 -22.92 -18.89 15.49
C TRP A 380 -23.55 -19.25 16.84
N THR A 381 -24.66 -18.63 17.14
CA THR A 381 -25.46 -18.89 18.34
C THR A 381 -26.78 -19.58 17.97
N GLY A 382 -27.12 -20.68 18.63
CA GLY A 382 -28.37 -21.41 18.39
C GLY A 382 -28.27 -22.84 18.85
N GLN A 383 -29.42 -23.56 18.87
CA GLN A 383 -29.52 -24.91 19.41
C GLN A 383 -28.61 -25.94 18.74
N HIS A 384 -28.28 -25.76 17.46
CA HIS A 384 -27.45 -26.68 16.67
C HIS A 384 -26.08 -26.10 16.32
N SER A 385 -25.68 -24.92 16.88
CA SER A 385 -24.40 -24.29 16.60
C SER A 385 -23.20 -25.18 16.95
N TYR A 386 -23.33 -26.08 17.92
CA TYR A 386 -22.26 -27.01 18.30
C TYR A 386 -21.82 -27.94 17.15
N GLN A 387 -22.70 -28.23 16.19
CA GLN A 387 -22.38 -29.05 15.02
C GLN A 387 -21.35 -28.30 14.11
N GLU A 388 -21.62 -27.05 13.86
CA GLU A 388 -20.74 -26.20 13.08
C GLU A 388 -19.42 -25.93 13.82
N HIS A 389 -19.46 -25.64 15.13
CA HIS A 389 -18.28 -25.51 15.97
C HIS A 389 -17.40 -26.77 15.94
N GLY A 390 -18.05 -27.95 16.05
CA GLY A 390 -17.38 -29.23 15.97
C GLY A 390 -16.75 -29.51 14.62
N ASN A 391 -17.47 -29.23 13.54
CA ASN A 391 -16.94 -29.36 12.17
C ASN A 391 -15.72 -28.46 11.93
N ARG A 392 -15.79 -27.17 12.28
CA ARG A 392 -14.70 -26.25 12.16
C ARG A 392 -13.47 -26.68 12.97
N MET A 393 -13.67 -27.03 14.21
CA MET A 393 -12.63 -27.55 15.10
C MET A 393 -11.91 -28.76 14.47
N LEU A 394 -12.69 -29.72 13.92
CA LEU A 394 -12.16 -30.91 13.24
C LEU A 394 -11.37 -30.56 11.99
N LEU A 395 -11.84 -29.61 11.18
CA LEU A 395 -11.13 -29.15 9.98
C LEU A 395 -9.83 -28.42 10.31
N ILE A 396 -9.81 -27.63 11.38
CA ILE A 396 -8.59 -26.97 11.87
C ILE A 396 -7.59 -28.01 12.37
N TRP A 397 -8.06 -28.99 13.15
CA TRP A 397 -7.24 -30.10 13.65
C TRP A 397 -6.67 -30.93 12.48
N LEU A 398 -7.50 -31.31 11.52
CA LEU A 398 -7.11 -32.08 10.34
C LEU A 398 -5.98 -31.39 9.56
N HIS A 399 -6.08 -30.09 9.35
CA HIS A 399 -5.03 -29.30 8.70
C HIS A 399 -3.67 -29.41 9.44
N GLY A 400 -3.69 -29.41 10.77
CA GLY A 400 -2.47 -29.60 11.58
C GLY A 400 -1.86 -31.00 11.42
N GLU A 401 -2.71 -32.06 11.37
CA GLU A 401 -2.25 -33.42 11.18
C GLU A 401 -1.65 -33.67 9.80
N GLU A 402 -2.26 -33.08 8.75
CA GLU A 402 -1.74 -33.11 7.39
C GLU A 402 -0.36 -32.43 7.30
N LEU A 403 -0.19 -31.26 7.89
CA LEU A 403 1.10 -30.55 7.91
C LEU A 403 2.17 -31.31 8.72
N ALA A 404 1.76 -32.01 9.77
CA ALA A 404 2.63 -32.84 10.60
C ALA A 404 2.89 -34.23 9.97
N GLN A 405 2.33 -34.53 8.79
CA GLN A 405 2.44 -35.83 8.09
C GLN A 405 2.03 -37.04 8.96
N ARG A 406 1.06 -36.84 9.87
CA ARG A 406 0.51 -37.91 10.70
C ARG A 406 -0.67 -38.56 10.00
N SER A 407 -1.04 -39.77 10.47
CA SER A 407 -2.23 -40.47 9.98
C SER A 407 -3.49 -39.89 10.66
N PRO A 408 -4.29 -39.04 9.99
CA PRO A 408 -5.42 -38.39 10.64
C PRO A 408 -6.48 -39.38 11.14
N ALA A 409 -6.71 -40.49 10.42
CA ALA A 409 -7.71 -41.50 10.80
C ALA A 409 -7.36 -42.22 12.12
N LYS A 410 -6.08 -42.53 12.34
CA LYS A 410 -5.59 -43.16 13.56
C LYS A 410 -5.69 -42.22 14.75
N GLU A 411 -5.25 -40.98 14.61
CA GLU A 411 -5.28 -39.96 15.66
C GLU A 411 -6.72 -39.60 16.03
N LEU A 412 -7.62 -39.52 15.04
CA LEU A 412 -9.05 -39.29 15.25
C LEU A 412 -9.68 -40.41 16.08
N TYR A 413 -9.41 -41.68 15.71
CA TYR A 413 -9.92 -42.85 16.44
C TYR A 413 -9.46 -42.85 17.91
N GLN A 414 -8.16 -42.62 18.13
CA GLN A 414 -7.59 -42.57 19.49
C GLN A 414 -8.19 -41.42 20.31
N GLY A 415 -8.33 -40.23 19.74
CA GLY A 415 -8.92 -39.07 20.39
C GLY A 415 -10.35 -39.31 20.81
N LEU A 416 -11.14 -39.93 19.93
CA LEU A 416 -12.54 -40.30 20.26
C LEU A 416 -12.65 -41.32 21.38
N ILE A 417 -11.78 -42.35 21.43
CA ILE A 417 -11.74 -43.33 22.49
C ILE A 417 -11.38 -42.67 23.84
N LEU A 418 -10.34 -41.86 23.85
CA LEU A 418 -9.84 -41.20 25.05
C LEU A 418 -10.82 -40.17 25.63
N THR A 419 -11.61 -39.54 24.77
CA THR A 419 -12.67 -38.60 25.21
C THR A 419 -14.03 -39.26 25.48
N GLY A 420 -14.10 -40.59 25.47
CA GLY A 420 -15.31 -41.33 25.85
C GLY A 420 -16.31 -41.52 24.70
N ASN A 421 -16.02 -41.11 23.48
CA ASN A 421 -16.91 -41.18 22.31
C ASN A 421 -16.76 -42.51 21.53
N ARG A 422 -16.80 -43.65 22.24
CA ARG A 422 -16.55 -45.00 21.67
C ARG A 422 -17.45 -45.34 20.48
N LYS A 423 -18.75 -45.02 20.56
CA LYS A 423 -19.71 -45.29 19.47
C LYS A 423 -19.32 -44.56 18.17
N ALA A 424 -18.84 -43.32 18.30
CA ALA A 424 -18.35 -42.53 17.17
C ALA A 424 -17.05 -43.14 16.59
N ALA A 425 -16.13 -43.54 17.46
CA ALA A 425 -14.90 -44.21 17.08
C ALA A 425 -15.11 -45.49 16.29
N ASP A 426 -15.99 -46.39 16.79
CA ASP A 426 -16.31 -47.65 16.13
C ASP A 426 -16.94 -47.44 14.75
N LYS A 427 -17.81 -46.43 14.60
CA LYS A 427 -18.43 -46.11 13.30
C LYS A 427 -17.41 -45.60 12.28
N ILE A 428 -16.48 -44.73 12.70
CA ILE A 428 -15.39 -44.28 11.85
C ILE A 428 -14.46 -45.38 11.42
N ARG A 429 -14.14 -46.33 12.31
CA ARG A 429 -13.34 -47.50 12.01
C ARG A 429 -13.99 -48.37 10.93
N MET A 430 -15.26 -48.68 11.08
CA MET A 430 -16.05 -49.47 10.12
C MET A 430 -16.07 -48.81 8.73
N GLU A 431 -16.19 -47.48 8.67
CA GLU A 431 -16.17 -46.71 7.42
C GLU A 431 -14.80 -46.76 6.76
N ALA A 432 -13.72 -46.58 7.52
CA ALA A 432 -12.33 -46.66 6.99
C ALA A 432 -12.03 -48.08 6.44
N GLU A 433 -12.47 -49.15 7.11
CA GLU A 433 -12.34 -50.54 6.67
C GLU A 433 -13.15 -50.83 5.39
N SER A 434 -14.34 -50.22 5.24
CA SER A 434 -15.18 -50.38 4.04
C SER A 434 -14.62 -49.71 2.80
N VAL A 435 -13.86 -48.64 2.98
CA VAL A 435 -13.20 -47.94 1.87
C VAL A 435 -11.95 -48.69 1.41
N SER A 436 -11.16 -49.25 2.34
CA SER A 436 -9.97 -50.04 2.01
C SER A 436 -10.34 -51.37 1.27
N SER A 437 -11.47 -51.97 1.62
CA SER A 437 -11.96 -53.18 0.93
C SER A 437 -12.51 -52.92 -0.48
N ARG A 438 -13.02 -51.72 -0.76
CA ARG A 438 -13.44 -51.32 -2.12
C ARG A 438 -12.26 -50.98 -3.06
N SER A 439 -11.13 -50.50 -2.54
CA SER A 439 -9.97 -50.25 -3.32
C SER A 439 -9.19 -51.55 -3.71
N CYS A 440 -9.33 -52.64 -2.95
CA CYS A 440 -8.77 -53.97 -3.27
C CYS A 440 -9.62 -54.81 -4.26
N SER A 441 -10.83 -54.38 -4.59
CA SER A 441 -11.71 -55.08 -5.52
C SER A 441 -11.69 -54.54 -6.96
N ILE A 442 -10.81 -53.62 -7.27
CA ILE A 442 -10.57 -53.07 -8.62
C ILE A 442 -9.06 -53.18 -8.97
N SER A 443 -8.50 -54.34 -8.78
CA SER A 443 -7.20 -54.73 -9.33
C SER A 443 -7.33 -56.01 -10.13
#